data_3354128e246497c25a4757e07b19c13e
#
_entry.id   3354128e246497c25a4757e07b19c13e
#
_cell.length_a   1.000
_cell.length_b   1.000
_cell.length_c   1.000
_cell.angle_alpha   90.00
_cell.angle_beta   90.00
_cell.angle_gamma   90.00
#
_symmetry.space_group_name_H-M   'P 1'
#
loop_
_entity.id
_entity.type
_entity.pdbx_description
1 polymer ?
#
loop_
_entity_poly.entity_id
_entity_poly.type
_entity_poly.pdbx_seq_one_letter_code
_entity_poly.pdbx_strand_id
1 'polypeptide(L)'
;MKKISILIAALTLSISLKPLAAQNKKVFIIDKQTVYQEIDNFSASDAWRCAFIGKNWPQEKKEKIADLLFKREFDEKGNPIGMALTNWRVNIGAGSYENREAKEVDNSWNRTECFLSPDGKYDFTKQA
;
A
#
# COMPACT_ATOMS: atom_id res chain seq x y z
N MET A 1 48.46 -46.95 -26.88
CA MET A 1 47.11 -46.33 -26.93
C MET A 1 46.45 -46.14 -25.56
N LYS A 2 46.75 -46.95 -24.54
CA LYS A 2 46.08 -46.77 -23.18
C LYS A 2 46.55 -45.58 -22.37
N LYS A 3 47.73 -45.02 -22.58
CA LYS A 3 48.25 -43.86 -21.79
C LYS A 3 47.69 -42.51 -22.20
N ILE A 4 47.23 -42.37 -23.44
CA ILE A 4 46.62 -41.08 -23.92
C ILE A 4 45.22 -40.91 -23.43
N SER A 5 44.47 -42.01 -23.25
CA SER A 5 43.08 -41.94 -22.74
C SER A 5 42.99 -41.49 -21.27
N ILE A 6 43.98 -41.80 -20.44
CA ILE A 6 44.05 -41.40 -19.04
C ILE A 6 44.33 -39.89 -18.91
N LEU A 7 45.12 -39.32 -19.80
CA LEU A 7 45.47 -37.90 -19.79
C LEU A 7 44.25 -37.00 -20.16
N ILE A 8 43.40 -37.46 -21.07
CA ILE A 8 42.18 -36.75 -21.48
C ILE A 8 41.14 -36.78 -20.37
N ALA A 9 41.01 -37.89 -19.63
CA ALA A 9 40.08 -38.00 -18.49
C ALA A 9 40.47 -37.09 -17.30
N ALA A 10 41.78 -36.88 -17.08
CA ALA A 10 42.27 -35.97 -16.04
C ALA A 10 42.07 -34.50 -16.40
N LEU A 11 42.10 -34.14 -17.68
CA LEU A 11 41.93 -32.77 -18.16
C LEU A 11 40.45 -32.32 -18.14
N THR A 12 39.51 -33.25 -18.30
CA THR A 12 38.06 -32.91 -18.26
C THR A 12 37.51 -32.74 -16.87
N LEU A 13 38.17 -33.25 -15.84
CA LEU A 13 37.73 -33.15 -14.44
C LEU A 13 38.08 -31.79 -13.78
N SER A 14 39.04 -31.07 -14.37
CA SER A 14 39.51 -29.78 -13.82
C SER A 14 38.68 -28.55 -14.22
N ILE A 15 37.66 -28.71 -15.10
CA ILE A 15 36.90 -27.55 -15.64
C ILE A 15 35.58 -27.27 -14.86
N SER A 16 35.22 -28.10 -13.89
CA SER A 16 33.90 -28.03 -13.26
C SER A 16 33.84 -27.37 -11.89
N LEU A 17 34.91 -26.83 -11.35
CA LEU A 17 34.92 -26.08 -10.12
C LEU A 17 34.67 -24.59 -10.41
N LYS A 18 33.41 -24.23 -10.73
CA LYS A 18 33.00 -22.85 -10.63
C LYS A 18 33.15 -22.43 -9.15
N PRO A 19 33.90 -21.36 -8.83
CA PRO A 19 33.91 -20.86 -7.46
C PRO A 19 32.49 -20.50 -7.08
N LEU A 20 31.98 -21.11 -6.01
CA LEU A 20 30.73 -20.73 -5.40
C LEU A 20 30.93 -19.30 -4.92
N ALA A 21 30.41 -18.34 -5.66
CA ALA A 21 30.49 -16.94 -5.27
C ALA A 21 29.86 -16.82 -3.87
N ALA A 22 30.67 -16.51 -2.87
CA ALA A 22 30.20 -16.26 -1.53
C ALA A 22 29.20 -15.10 -1.64
N GLN A 23 27.91 -15.40 -1.45
CA GLN A 23 26.90 -14.37 -1.35
C GLN A 23 27.23 -13.51 -0.12
N ASN A 24 27.68 -12.28 -0.35
CA ASN A 24 27.86 -11.32 0.72
C ASN A 24 26.51 -11.05 1.37
N LYS A 25 26.21 -11.76 2.44
CA LYS A 25 24.99 -11.58 3.22
C LYS A 25 25.08 -10.22 3.91
N LYS A 26 24.31 -9.24 3.41
CA LYS A 26 24.14 -7.99 4.11
C LYS A 26 23.29 -8.23 5.36
N VAL A 27 23.83 -7.95 6.52
CA VAL A 27 23.13 -8.01 7.80
C VAL A 27 22.72 -6.60 8.17
N PHE A 28 21.43 -6.40 8.39
CA PHE A 28 20.89 -5.16 8.95
C PHE A 28 20.57 -5.42 10.42
N ILE A 29 21.07 -4.54 11.28
CA ILE A 29 20.81 -4.60 12.71
C ILE A 29 19.84 -3.47 13.05
N ILE A 30 18.68 -3.83 13.63
CA ILE A 30 17.74 -2.87 14.16
C ILE A 30 18.03 -2.71 15.65
N ASP A 31 18.60 -1.58 16.03
CA ASP A 31 18.84 -1.24 17.41
C ASP A 31 17.61 -0.53 17.99
N LYS A 32 16.88 -1.25 18.86
CA LYS A 32 15.67 -0.73 19.51
C LYS A 32 15.97 0.23 20.68
N GLN A 33 17.22 0.33 21.11
CA GLN A 33 17.63 1.20 22.21
C GLN A 33 17.97 2.61 21.72
N THR A 34 18.33 2.75 20.44
CA THR A 34 18.68 4.02 19.86
C THR A 34 17.47 4.64 19.18
N VAL A 35 16.94 5.71 19.76
CA VAL A 35 15.78 6.46 19.22
C VAL A 35 16.29 7.74 18.59
N TYR A 36 16.10 7.89 17.27
CA TYR A 36 16.50 9.10 16.54
C TYR A 36 15.36 10.10 16.40
N GLN A 37 14.13 9.59 16.32
CA GLN A 37 12.93 10.42 16.17
C GLN A 37 11.70 9.70 16.71
N GLU A 38 10.72 10.47 17.10
CA GLU A 38 9.37 9.98 17.39
C GLU A 38 8.51 10.11 16.13
N ILE A 39 7.76 9.06 15.81
CA ILE A 39 6.81 9.07 14.70
C ILE A 39 5.41 9.24 15.26
N ASP A 40 4.84 10.41 15.02
CA ASP A 40 3.50 10.76 15.50
C ASP A 40 2.41 9.93 14.84
N ASN A 41 2.46 9.81 13.51
CA ASN A 41 1.39 9.22 12.73
C ASN A 41 1.88 8.45 11.52
N PHE A 42 1.11 7.41 11.16
CA PHE A 42 1.10 6.81 9.84
C PHE A 42 -0.19 7.20 9.16
N SER A 43 -0.12 7.97 8.08
CA SER A 43 -1.28 8.52 7.42
C SER A 43 -1.28 8.26 5.92
N ALA A 44 -2.49 8.29 5.35
CA ALA A 44 -2.69 8.28 3.91
C ALA A 44 -3.81 9.24 3.51
N SER A 45 -3.95 9.48 2.22
CA SER A 45 -5.02 10.29 1.64
C SER A 45 -5.87 9.42 0.72
N ASP A 46 -7.18 9.61 0.74
CA ASP A 46 -8.12 8.90 -0.13
C ASP A 46 -8.03 9.31 -1.60
N ALA A 47 -7.40 10.44 -1.91
CA ALA A 47 -7.24 10.95 -3.26
C ALA A 47 -8.56 10.93 -4.06
N TRP A 48 -9.67 11.31 -3.42
CA TRP A 48 -11.04 11.48 -3.95
C TRP A 48 -11.88 10.21 -4.15
N ARG A 49 -11.31 9.02 -4.15
CA ARG A 49 -12.05 7.80 -4.50
C ARG A 49 -12.90 7.23 -3.38
N CYS A 50 -12.58 7.51 -2.15
CA CYS A 50 -13.30 6.94 -1.01
C CYS A 50 -14.74 7.43 -0.89
N ALA A 51 -15.05 8.66 -1.31
CA ALA A 51 -16.43 9.14 -1.38
C ALA A 51 -17.29 8.29 -2.32
N PHE A 52 -16.77 7.95 -3.51
CA PHE A 52 -17.47 7.06 -4.45
C PHE A 52 -17.62 5.64 -3.91
N ILE A 53 -16.57 5.11 -3.30
CA ILE A 53 -16.58 3.77 -2.69
C ILE A 53 -17.58 3.72 -1.54
N GLY A 54 -17.54 4.71 -0.64
CA GLY A 54 -18.43 4.82 0.50
C GLY A 54 -19.91 4.85 0.11
N LYS A 55 -20.23 5.55 -0.98
CA LYS A 55 -21.60 5.70 -1.48
C LYS A 55 -22.10 4.48 -2.25
N ASN A 56 -21.26 3.82 -3.03
CA ASN A 56 -21.71 2.89 -4.07
C ASN A 56 -21.33 1.42 -3.81
N TRP A 57 -20.35 1.15 -2.96
CA TRP A 57 -19.88 -0.22 -2.77
C TRP A 57 -20.66 -0.95 -1.67
N PRO A 58 -20.79 -2.29 -1.77
CA PRO A 58 -21.40 -3.11 -0.72
C PRO A 58 -20.68 -2.94 0.61
N GLN A 59 -21.44 -2.95 1.70
CA GLN A 59 -20.95 -2.74 3.06
C GLN A 59 -19.80 -3.69 3.41
N GLU A 60 -19.93 -4.98 3.09
CA GLU A 60 -18.88 -5.99 3.33
C GLU A 60 -17.52 -5.61 2.70
N LYS A 61 -17.54 -5.05 1.49
CA LYS A 61 -16.31 -4.61 0.82
C LYS A 61 -15.70 -3.37 1.49
N LYS A 62 -16.56 -2.45 1.94
CA LYS A 62 -16.11 -1.25 2.67
C LYS A 62 -15.44 -1.63 3.99
N GLU A 63 -16.02 -2.56 4.73
CA GLU A 63 -15.46 -3.09 5.98
C GLU A 63 -14.11 -3.76 5.76
N LYS A 64 -13.98 -4.58 4.73
CA LYS A 64 -12.68 -5.18 4.38
C LYS A 64 -11.61 -4.14 4.03
N ILE A 65 -11.97 -3.07 3.33
CA ILE A 65 -11.03 -1.98 3.04
C ILE A 65 -10.63 -1.28 4.34
N ALA A 66 -11.60 -0.98 5.21
CA ALA A 66 -11.33 -0.37 6.51
C ALA A 66 -10.43 -1.24 7.38
N ASP A 67 -10.66 -2.54 7.40
CA ASP A 67 -9.81 -3.50 8.10
C ASP A 67 -8.36 -3.47 7.58
N LEU A 68 -8.17 -3.52 6.27
CA LEU A 68 -6.84 -3.46 5.65
C LEU A 68 -6.10 -2.15 5.95
N LEU A 69 -6.82 -1.04 6.06
CA LEU A 69 -6.22 0.26 6.30
C LEU A 69 -5.94 0.51 7.80
N PHE A 70 -6.85 0.15 8.68
CA PHE A 70 -6.86 0.65 10.06
C PHE A 70 -6.65 -0.42 11.14
N LYS A 71 -6.83 -1.72 10.85
CA LYS A 71 -6.57 -2.76 11.85
C LYS A 71 -5.12 -2.79 12.30
N ARG A 72 -4.92 -2.94 13.61
CA ARG A 72 -3.60 -2.98 14.28
C ARG A 72 -3.24 -4.37 14.77
N GLU A 73 -4.14 -5.33 14.64
CA GLU A 73 -4.00 -6.68 15.12
C GLU A 73 -3.08 -7.50 14.21
N PHE A 74 -2.58 -8.58 14.77
CA PHE A 74 -1.79 -9.59 14.08
C PHE A 74 -2.57 -10.91 14.04
N ASP A 75 -2.36 -11.70 13.00
CA ASP A 75 -2.89 -13.04 12.92
C ASP A 75 -2.15 -14.01 13.88
N GLU A 76 -2.63 -15.26 13.98
CA GLU A 76 -2.01 -16.31 14.81
C GLU A 76 -0.55 -16.62 14.42
N LYS A 77 -0.13 -16.28 13.22
CA LYS A 77 1.24 -16.46 12.71
C LYS A 77 2.12 -15.23 12.91
N GLY A 78 1.56 -14.15 13.48
CA GLY A 78 2.26 -12.89 13.69
C GLY A 78 2.34 -11.99 12.45
N ASN A 79 1.51 -12.21 11.41
CA ASN A 79 1.43 -11.31 10.28
C ASN A 79 0.45 -10.16 10.59
N PRO A 80 0.74 -8.94 10.17
CA PRO A 80 -0.20 -7.83 10.34
C PRO A 80 -1.47 -8.06 9.50
N ILE A 81 -2.64 -7.82 10.10
CA ILE A 81 -3.93 -7.92 9.42
C ILE A 81 -4.19 -6.66 8.60
N GLY A 82 -3.77 -5.51 9.09
CA GLY A 82 -3.93 -4.22 8.43
C GLY A 82 -2.67 -3.37 8.46
N MET A 83 -2.75 -2.20 7.82
CA MET A 83 -1.65 -1.23 7.75
C MET A 83 -1.50 -0.38 9.01
N ALA A 84 -2.45 -0.46 9.94
CA ALA A 84 -2.47 0.29 11.20
C ALA A 84 -2.39 1.82 11.01
N LEU A 85 -3.01 2.36 9.96
CA LEU A 85 -3.05 3.81 9.76
C LEU A 85 -3.72 4.50 10.95
N THR A 86 -3.12 5.59 11.41
CA THR A 86 -3.57 6.36 12.56
C THR A 86 -4.26 7.66 12.16
N ASN A 87 -4.10 8.08 10.91
CA ASN A 87 -4.70 9.29 10.38
C ASN A 87 -5.12 9.08 8.92
N TRP A 88 -6.22 9.71 8.52
CA TRP A 88 -6.77 9.62 7.18
C TRP A 88 -7.19 11.01 6.69
N ARG A 89 -6.65 11.44 5.55
CA ARG A 89 -7.02 12.70 4.93
C ARG A 89 -8.14 12.47 3.94
N VAL A 90 -9.23 13.22 4.07
CA VAL A 90 -10.35 13.27 3.13
C VAL A 90 -10.42 14.62 2.43
N ASN A 91 -10.92 14.63 1.20
CA ASN A 91 -11.24 15.86 0.49
C ASN A 91 -12.69 16.26 0.79
N ILE A 92 -12.93 17.56 0.94
CA ILE A 92 -14.25 18.15 1.11
C ILE A 92 -14.48 19.10 -0.07
N GLY A 93 -15.49 18.79 -0.90
CA GLY A 93 -15.91 19.69 -1.96
C GLY A 93 -14.97 19.82 -3.16
N ALA A 94 -14.20 18.79 -3.49
CA ALA A 94 -13.36 18.79 -4.68
C ALA A 94 -14.16 18.29 -5.90
N GLY A 95 -14.52 19.19 -6.83
CA GLY A 95 -15.29 18.88 -8.03
C GLY A 95 -16.69 18.36 -7.71
N SER A 96 -17.29 18.90 -6.67
CA SER A 96 -18.60 18.46 -6.20
C SER A 96 -19.70 18.72 -7.22
N TYR A 97 -20.71 17.84 -7.18
CA TYR A 97 -21.87 17.90 -8.07
C TYR A 97 -22.68 19.21 -7.92
N GLU A 98 -22.61 19.87 -6.77
CA GLU A 98 -23.29 21.11 -6.46
C GLU A 98 -22.76 22.29 -7.28
N ASN A 99 -21.49 22.25 -7.68
CA ASN A 99 -20.94 23.27 -8.57
C ASN A 99 -21.15 22.88 -10.03
N ARG A 100 -22.40 22.95 -10.50
CA ARG A 100 -22.83 22.54 -11.85
C ARG A 100 -22.16 23.35 -12.97
N GLU A 101 -21.62 24.52 -12.67
CA GLU A 101 -20.92 25.36 -13.63
C GLU A 101 -19.49 24.89 -13.89
N ALA A 102 -18.89 24.21 -12.94
CA ALA A 102 -17.59 23.58 -13.09
C ALA A 102 -17.75 22.23 -13.82
N LYS A 103 -17.84 22.26 -15.13
CA LYS A 103 -17.78 21.05 -16.00
C LYS A 103 -16.43 20.31 -15.92
N GLU A 104 -15.58 20.66 -14.98
CA GLU A 104 -14.17 20.28 -14.96
C GLU A 104 -13.92 18.85 -14.48
N VAL A 105 -14.89 18.19 -13.81
CA VAL A 105 -14.71 16.82 -13.32
C VAL A 105 -15.86 15.94 -13.79
N ASP A 106 -15.75 15.42 -15.00
CA ASP A 106 -16.75 14.52 -15.59
C ASP A 106 -16.73 13.12 -14.94
N ASN A 107 -15.60 12.71 -14.38
CA ASN A 107 -15.43 11.40 -13.82
C ASN A 107 -15.91 11.33 -12.37
N SER A 108 -16.97 10.56 -12.12
CA SER A 108 -17.54 10.37 -10.77
C SER A 108 -16.54 9.84 -9.73
N TRP A 109 -15.50 9.12 -10.14
CA TRP A 109 -14.43 8.65 -9.26
C TRP A 109 -13.57 9.78 -8.69
N ASN A 110 -13.55 10.91 -9.34
CA ASN A 110 -12.72 12.06 -8.96
C ASN A 110 -13.56 13.17 -8.32
N ARG A 111 -14.84 12.91 -8.04
CA ARG A 111 -15.72 13.87 -7.39
C ARG A 111 -15.79 13.57 -5.89
N THR A 112 -15.76 14.63 -5.11
CA THR A 112 -16.03 14.59 -3.68
C THR A 112 -17.12 15.60 -3.36
N GLU A 113 -18.19 15.15 -2.75
CA GLU A 113 -19.31 16.02 -2.36
C GLU A 113 -18.87 16.99 -1.28
N CYS A 114 -19.51 18.15 -1.20
CA CYS A 114 -19.39 19.08 -0.08
C CYS A 114 -20.65 19.02 0.79
N PHE A 115 -20.56 19.58 1.97
CA PHE A 115 -21.72 19.65 2.87
C PHE A 115 -22.79 20.66 2.41
N LEU A 116 -22.47 21.51 1.44
CA LEU A 116 -23.41 22.52 0.94
C LEU A 116 -24.38 21.88 -0.07
N SER A 117 -25.67 22.00 0.21
CA SER A 117 -26.75 21.58 -0.70
C SER A 117 -27.05 22.67 -1.73
N PRO A 118 -27.66 22.31 -2.89
CA PRO A 118 -28.04 23.28 -3.93
C PRO A 118 -28.99 24.38 -3.48
N ASP A 119 -29.70 24.17 -2.37
CA ASP A 119 -30.59 25.15 -1.74
C ASP A 119 -29.86 26.12 -0.77
N GLY A 120 -28.54 26.02 -0.71
CA GLY A 120 -27.71 26.86 0.15
C GLY A 120 -27.64 26.45 1.62
N LYS A 121 -28.19 25.27 1.99
CA LYS A 121 -28.13 24.75 3.35
C LYS A 121 -27.00 23.73 3.51
N TYR A 122 -26.49 23.61 4.72
CA TYR A 122 -25.51 22.58 5.04
C TYR A 122 -26.20 21.27 5.42
N ASP A 123 -25.79 20.19 4.77
CA ASP A 123 -26.20 18.82 5.05
C ASP A 123 -24.96 17.97 5.38
N PHE A 124 -24.74 17.73 6.67
CA PHE A 124 -23.57 16.99 7.17
C PHE A 124 -23.67 15.47 6.97
N THR A 125 -24.78 14.96 6.43
CA THR A 125 -24.90 13.53 6.11
C THR A 125 -24.31 13.16 4.75
N LYS A 126 -24.01 14.14 3.91
CA LYS A 126 -23.56 13.93 2.52
C LYS A 126 -22.16 13.35 2.38
N GLN A 127 -21.33 13.48 3.39
CA GLN A 127 -19.94 13.00 3.35
C GLN A 127 -19.73 11.69 4.14
N ALA A 128 -20.79 10.98 4.41
CA ALA A 128 -20.69 9.71 5.15
C ALA A 128 -20.22 8.56 4.27
#